data_37a1913235bdd811472370611b8bfda7
#
_entry.id   37a1913235bdd811472370611b8bfda7
#
_cell.length_a   1.000
_cell.length_b   1.000
_cell.length_c   1.000
_cell.angle_alpha   90.00
_cell.angle_beta   90.00
_cell.angle_gamma   90.00
#
_symmetry.space_group_name_H-M   'P 1'
#
loop_
_entity.id
_entity.type
_entity.pdbx_description
1 polymer ?
#
loop_
_entity_poly.entity_id
_entity_poly.type
_entity_poly.pdbx_seq_one_letter_code
_entity_poly.pdbx_strand_id
1 'polypeptide(L)'
;MLEKMSDFFNRRLDGYEDHQLNAIVGAKEFYPYAESLLPKHKGARVLDLGCGTGLELDYYFAFNPEALVTGIDLAEDMLAALKKKFERKPITIIQGSYFNVPLEKDSFDAVVSVESLHHFTKEEKVPLYRKVWQALTAGGYFILTDYIAMAEEEEAYLMYEFKRLKAEGGIQDNQLYHFDTPLTIDHEIQALKEAGFSSVEPIREWGATCTIKATK
;
A
#
# COMPACT_ATOMS: atom_id res chain seq x y z
N MET A 1 -2.13 -23.07 6.75
CA MET A 1 -1.62 -22.40 7.97
C MET A 1 -1.20 -21.01 7.54
N LEU A 2 -1.64 -19.98 8.27
CA LEU A 2 -1.25 -18.59 7.98
C LEU A 2 0.25 -18.40 8.24
N GLU A 3 0.91 -17.65 7.39
CA GLU A 3 2.32 -17.29 7.48
C GLU A 3 2.47 -15.85 7.95
N LYS A 4 3.46 -15.54 8.79
CA LYS A 4 3.74 -14.14 9.17
C LYS A 4 4.06 -13.32 7.93
N MET A 5 3.53 -12.12 7.85
CA MET A 5 3.63 -11.27 6.65
C MET A 5 5.09 -10.97 6.28
N SER A 6 5.94 -10.59 7.25
CA SER A 6 7.37 -10.36 7.00
C SER A 6 8.09 -11.59 6.45
N ASP A 7 7.81 -12.78 7.01
CA ASP A 7 8.45 -14.02 6.59
C ASP A 7 8.00 -14.44 5.18
N PHE A 8 6.71 -14.19 4.88
CA PHE A 8 6.14 -14.45 3.56
C PHE A 8 6.86 -13.66 2.47
N PHE A 9 7.04 -12.36 2.67
CA PHE A 9 7.69 -11.49 1.68
C PHE A 9 9.20 -11.69 1.61
N ASN A 10 9.91 -11.84 2.74
CA ASN A 10 11.35 -12.12 2.75
C ASN A 10 11.69 -13.39 1.96
N ARG A 11 10.91 -14.46 2.11
CA ARG A 11 11.15 -15.71 1.37
C ARG A 11 10.90 -15.62 -0.14
N ARG A 12 10.18 -14.61 -0.58
CA ARG A 12 9.82 -14.43 -2.00
C ARG A 12 10.62 -13.34 -2.71
N LEU A 13 11.62 -12.75 -2.05
CA LEU A 13 12.43 -11.69 -2.64
C LEU A 13 12.99 -12.09 -4.01
N ASP A 14 13.53 -13.31 -4.12
CA ASP A 14 13.99 -13.83 -5.39
C ASP A 14 12.80 -14.08 -6.34
N GLY A 15 12.78 -13.32 -7.44
CA GLY A 15 11.70 -13.38 -8.43
C GLY A 15 10.44 -12.58 -8.08
N TYR A 16 10.44 -11.81 -6.98
CA TYR A 16 9.29 -11.01 -6.54
C TYR A 16 8.81 -10.04 -7.63
N GLU A 17 9.70 -9.19 -8.13
CA GLU A 17 9.34 -8.19 -9.16
C GLU A 17 8.88 -8.86 -10.47
N ASP A 18 9.51 -9.97 -10.87
CA ASP A 18 9.08 -10.74 -12.04
C ASP A 18 7.67 -11.32 -11.85
N HIS A 19 7.39 -11.87 -10.65
CA HIS A 19 6.06 -12.35 -10.31
C HIS A 19 5.03 -11.22 -10.33
N GLN A 20 5.30 -10.09 -9.66
CA GLN A 20 4.40 -8.94 -9.64
C GLN A 20 4.07 -8.47 -11.06
N LEU A 21 5.07 -8.29 -11.90
CA LEU A 21 4.87 -7.76 -13.25
C LEU A 21 4.25 -8.74 -14.24
N ASN A 22 4.44 -10.05 -14.07
CA ASN A 22 4.03 -11.04 -15.06
C ASN A 22 2.84 -11.92 -14.62
N ALA A 23 2.59 -12.08 -13.32
CA ALA A 23 1.49 -12.90 -12.82
C ALA A 23 0.24 -12.06 -12.45
N ILE A 24 0.42 -10.80 -12.03
CA ILE A 24 -0.71 -9.94 -11.67
C ILE A 24 -1.25 -9.23 -12.91
N VAL A 25 -2.56 -9.37 -13.14
CA VAL A 25 -3.24 -8.78 -14.29
C VAL A 25 -3.16 -7.25 -14.22
N GLY A 26 -2.63 -6.63 -15.28
CA GLY A 26 -2.53 -5.19 -15.39
C GLY A 26 -1.32 -4.57 -14.68
N ALA A 27 -0.46 -5.34 -13.99
CA ALA A 27 0.65 -4.82 -13.21
C ALA A 27 1.60 -3.92 -14.02
N LYS A 28 1.95 -4.32 -15.23
CA LYS A 28 2.78 -3.50 -16.15
C LYS A 28 2.16 -2.15 -16.53
N GLU A 29 0.86 -2.00 -16.29
CA GLU A 29 0.14 -0.75 -16.56
C GLU A 29 -0.13 0.02 -15.27
N PHE A 30 -0.60 -0.64 -14.19
CA PHE A 30 -1.00 0.09 -12.99
C PHE A 30 0.19 0.61 -12.16
N TYR A 31 1.35 -0.07 -12.12
CA TYR A 31 2.54 0.47 -11.45
C TYR A 31 2.95 1.84 -12.05
N PRO A 32 3.25 1.95 -13.36
CA PRO A 32 3.60 3.26 -13.94
C PRO A 32 2.43 4.26 -13.89
N TYR A 33 1.18 3.80 -13.93
CA TYR A 33 0.03 4.69 -13.83
C TYR A 33 -0.09 5.32 -12.45
N ALA A 34 -0.02 4.53 -11.37
CA ALA A 34 -0.07 5.02 -9.99
C ALA A 34 0.99 6.11 -9.77
N GLU A 35 2.22 5.85 -10.21
CA GLU A 35 3.33 6.78 -10.08
C GLU A 35 3.17 8.05 -10.91
N SER A 36 2.53 7.97 -12.07
CA SER A 36 2.24 9.13 -12.93
C SER A 36 1.31 10.15 -12.26
N LEU A 37 0.57 9.71 -11.23
CA LEU A 37 -0.36 10.54 -10.44
C LEU A 37 0.33 11.28 -9.31
N LEU A 38 1.57 10.92 -8.95
CA LEU A 38 2.32 11.54 -7.87
C LEU A 38 2.82 12.95 -8.25
N PRO A 39 3.17 13.80 -7.26
CA PRO A 39 3.58 15.17 -7.49
C PRO A 39 4.82 15.25 -8.36
N LYS A 40 4.85 16.19 -9.33
CA LYS A 40 5.95 16.35 -10.31
C LYS A 40 6.91 17.49 -9.97
N HIS A 41 6.64 18.26 -8.93
CA HIS A 41 7.54 19.35 -8.54
C HIS A 41 8.76 18.83 -7.80
N LYS A 42 9.88 19.53 -7.98
CA LYS A 42 11.13 19.25 -7.27
C LYS A 42 10.94 19.27 -5.76
N GLY A 43 11.52 18.28 -5.07
CA GLY A 43 11.42 18.17 -3.62
C GLY A 43 10.05 17.77 -3.09
N ALA A 44 9.17 17.26 -3.94
CA ALA A 44 7.89 16.68 -3.53
C ALA A 44 8.11 15.62 -2.43
N ARG A 45 7.37 15.70 -1.35
CA ARG A 45 7.45 14.77 -0.21
C ARG A 45 6.41 13.69 -0.37
N VAL A 46 6.85 12.46 -0.59
CA VAL A 46 5.96 11.32 -0.83
C VAL A 46 6.21 10.25 0.24
N LEU A 47 5.13 9.74 0.83
CA LEU A 47 5.15 8.57 1.70
C LEU A 47 4.68 7.36 0.91
N ASP A 48 5.42 6.27 1.01
CA ASP A 48 5.12 5.00 0.37
C ASP A 48 4.87 3.92 1.43
N LEU A 49 3.65 3.38 1.46
CA LEU A 49 3.20 2.39 2.44
C LEU A 49 3.24 0.99 1.84
N GLY A 50 4.12 0.15 2.36
CA GLY A 50 4.40 -1.17 1.82
C GLY A 50 5.32 -1.11 0.61
N CYS A 51 6.39 -0.29 0.71
CA CYS A 51 7.27 0.02 -0.41
C CYS A 51 8.08 -1.18 -0.95
N GLY A 52 8.11 -2.32 -0.25
CA GLY A 52 8.76 -3.55 -0.70
C GLY A 52 10.17 -3.34 -1.27
N THR A 53 10.40 -3.77 -2.51
CA THR A 53 11.63 -3.54 -3.28
C THR A 53 11.65 -2.19 -4.00
N GLY A 54 10.57 -1.40 -3.90
CA GLY A 54 10.41 -0.11 -4.60
C GLY A 54 10.15 -0.28 -6.10
N LEU A 55 9.36 -1.28 -6.48
CA LEU A 55 9.00 -1.52 -7.88
C LEU A 55 8.29 -0.29 -8.49
N GLU A 56 7.35 0.29 -7.76
CA GLU A 56 6.68 1.55 -8.11
C GLU A 56 7.67 2.72 -8.22
N LEU A 57 8.65 2.81 -7.33
CA LEU A 57 9.59 3.94 -7.29
C LEU A 57 10.54 4.00 -8.50
N ASP A 58 10.73 2.89 -9.23
CA ASP A 58 11.48 2.90 -10.49
C ASP A 58 10.86 3.89 -11.48
N TYR A 59 9.52 3.86 -11.58
CA TYR A 59 8.78 4.75 -12.47
C TYR A 59 8.77 6.19 -11.93
N TYR A 60 8.56 6.36 -10.62
CA TYR A 60 8.52 7.70 -10.03
C TYR A 60 9.84 8.44 -10.14
N PHE A 61 10.96 7.82 -9.76
CA PHE A 61 12.28 8.44 -9.86
C PHE A 61 12.77 8.64 -11.31
N ALA A 62 12.14 8.00 -12.29
CA ALA A 62 12.45 8.24 -13.69
C ALA A 62 12.03 9.66 -14.13
N PHE A 63 10.88 10.16 -13.63
CA PHE A 63 10.41 11.51 -13.99
C PHE A 63 10.58 12.55 -12.87
N ASN A 64 10.69 12.15 -11.61
CA ASN A 64 10.99 13.07 -10.49
C ASN A 64 12.17 12.60 -9.65
N PRO A 65 13.41 12.70 -10.16
CA PRO A 65 14.60 12.17 -9.48
C PRO A 65 14.96 12.91 -8.18
N GLU A 66 14.36 14.09 -7.93
CA GLU A 66 14.60 14.93 -6.76
C GLU A 66 13.45 14.87 -5.74
N ALA A 67 12.49 13.95 -5.91
CA ALA A 67 11.45 13.71 -4.92
C ALA A 67 12.07 13.19 -3.62
N LEU A 68 11.52 13.63 -2.49
CA LEU A 68 11.89 13.16 -1.15
C LEU A 68 10.91 12.06 -0.75
N VAL A 69 11.35 10.80 -0.88
CA VAL A 69 10.49 9.65 -0.59
C VAL A 69 10.77 9.11 0.80
N THR A 70 9.71 8.76 1.53
CA THR A 70 9.80 7.97 2.77
C THR A 70 9.07 6.66 2.52
N GLY A 71 9.79 5.54 2.52
CA GLY A 71 9.23 4.19 2.36
C GLY A 71 9.12 3.46 3.69
N ILE A 72 8.00 2.81 3.94
CA ILE A 72 7.77 1.98 5.14
C ILE A 72 7.42 0.56 4.69
N ASP A 73 8.14 -0.43 5.22
CA ASP A 73 7.83 -1.85 5.01
C ASP A 73 8.23 -2.70 6.21
N LEU A 74 7.61 -3.87 6.35
CA LEU A 74 7.89 -4.85 7.42
C LEU A 74 9.08 -5.76 7.06
N ALA A 75 9.27 -6.06 5.78
CA ALA A 75 10.16 -7.08 5.28
C ALA A 75 11.59 -6.53 5.13
N GLU A 76 12.50 -6.97 6.00
CA GLU A 76 13.88 -6.50 6.05
C GLU A 76 14.62 -6.74 4.73
N ASP A 77 14.46 -7.93 4.14
CA ASP A 77 15.16 -8.29 2.91
C ASP A 77 14.66 -7.47 1.70
N MET A 78 13.34 -7.16 1.67
CA MET A 78 12.77 -6.25 0.67
C MET A 78 13.38 -4.85 0.79
N LEU A 79 13.47 -4.30 2.00
CA LEU A 79 14.07 -2.99 2.26
C LEU A 79 15.58 -2.97 1.96
N ALA A 80 16.29 -4.08 2.17
CA ALA A 80 17.70 -4.19 1.80
C ALA A 80 17.87 -4.12 0.28
N ALA A 81 16.99 -4.79 -0.48
CA ALA A 81 16.97 -4.71 -1.94
C ALA A 81 16.64 -3.29 -2.44
N LEU A 82 15.62 -2.65 -1.86
CA LEU A 82 15.24 -1.27 -2.14
C LEU A 82 16.41 -0.31 -1.90
N LYS A 83 17.06 -0.42 -0.74
CA LYS A 83 18.22 0.43 -0.38
C LYS A 83 19.36 0.31 -1.38
N LYS A 84 19.66 -0.91 -1.83
CA LYS A 84 20.68 -1.17 -2.86
C LYS A 84 20.27 -0.57 -4.21
N LYS A 85 19.00 -0.74 -4.61
CA LYS A 85 18.45 -0.25 -5.88
C LYS A 85 18.47 1.27 -5.97
N PHE A 86 18.17 1.96 -4.87
CA PHE A 86 18.04 3.42 -4.80
C PHE A 86 19.11 4.11 -3.97
N GLU A 87 20.34 3.55 -3.87
CA GLU A 87 21.44 4.10 -3.04
C GLU A 87 21.79 5.58 -3.30
N ARG A 88 21.46 6.08 -4.51
CA ARG A 88 21.74 7.46 -4.95
C ARG A 88 20.49 8.35 -4.99
N LYS A 89 19.37 7.86 -4.49
CA LYS A 89 18.12 8.62 -4.48
C LYS A 89 17.81 9.15 -3.09
N PRO A 90 17.09 10.27 -2.98
CA PRO A 90 16.71 10.85 -1.69
C PRO A 90 15.54 10.08 -1.08
N ILE A 91 15.82 8.87 -0.60
CA ILE A 91 14.85 7.99 0.05
C ILE A 91 15.20 7.76 1.52
N THR A 92 14.23 7.94 2.40
CA THR A 92 14.27 7.53 3.81
C THR A 92 13.53 6.21 3.94
N ILE A 93 14.19 5.19 4.50
CA ILE A 93 13.63 3.85 4.66
C ILE A 93 13.36 3.60 6.14
N ILE A 94 12.14 3.18 6.46
CA ILE A 94 11.70 2.86 7.82
C ILE A 94 11.22 1.40 7.85
N GLN A 95 11.94 0.55 8.57
CA GLN A 95 11.49 -0.82 8.81
C GLN A 95 10.45 -0.83 9.94
N GLY A 96 9.27 -1.33 9.65
CA GLY A 96 8.19 -1.45 10.62
C GLY A 96 6.81 -1.52 9.99
N SER A 97 5.83 -1.77 10.84
CA SER A 97 4.43 -1.71 10.40
C SER A 97 3.98 -0.26 10.26
N TYR A 98 3.44 0.10 9.11
CA TYR A 98 2.85 1.43 8.89
C TYR A 98 1.65 1.72 9.83
N PHE A 99 1.08 0.70 10.50
CA PHE A 99 0.13 0.91 11.59
C PHE A 99 0.79 1.54 12.82
N ASN A 100 2.04 1.14 13.12
CA ASN A 100 2.74 1.49 14.37
C ASN A 100 3.76 2.62 14.19
N VAL A 101 4.40 2.74 13.00
CA VAL A 101 5.36 3.81 12.71
C VAL A 101 4.67 5.17 12.86
N PRO A 102 5.15 6.09 13.71
CA PRO A 102 4.55 7.42 13.82
C PRO A 102 4.76 8.21 12.52
N LEU A 103 3.71 8.87 12.04
CA LEU A 103 3.77 9.79 10.91
C LEU A 103 3.65 11.22 11.41
N GLU A 104 4.54 12.09 10.92
CA GLU A 104 4.49 13.51 11.23
C GLU A 104 3.31 14.16 10.49
N LYS A 105 2.57 15.05 11.20
CA LYS A 105 1.40 15.72 10.62
C LYS A 105 1.82 16.74 9.55
N ASP A 106 0.96 16.86 8.52
CA ASP A 106 1.11 17.84 7.44
C ASP A 106 2.50 17.82 6.78
N SER A 107 3.09 16.60 6.64
CA SER A 107 4.47 16.41 6.21
C SER A 107 4.61 15.90 4.77
N PHE A 108 3.55 15.35 4.17
CA PHE A 108 3.61 14.76 2.83
C PHE A 108 2.65 15.44 1.86
N ASP A 109 3.13 15.67 0.64
CA ASP A 109 2.34 16.23 -0.45
C ASP A 109 1.47 15.13 -1.09
N ALA A 110 1.94 13.89 -1.08
CA ALA A 110 1.17 12.71 -1.45
C ALA A 110 1.58 11.48 -0.62
N VAL A 111 0.65 10.54 -0.51
CA VAL A 111 0.90 9.18 -0.01
C VAL A 111 0.57 8.21 -1.14
N VAL A 112 1.29 7.11 -1.26
CA VAL A 112 1.04 6.03 -2.21
C VAL A 112 1.06 4.69 -1.50
N SER A 113 0.27 3.75 -1.97
CA SER A 113 0.35 2.33 -1.62
C SER A 113 -0.08 1.52 -2.84
N VAL A 114 0.72 0.53 -3.22
CA VAL A 114 0.44 -0.33 -4.36
C VAL A 114 0.50 -1.79 -3.91
N GLU A 115 -0.60 -2.53 -4.10
CA GLU A 115 -0.72 -3.98 -3.79
C GLU A 115 -0.26 -4.33 -2.35
N SER A 116 -0.68 -3.55 -1.35
CA SER A 116 -0.23 -3.72 0.04
C SER A 116 -1.36 -3.74 1.08
N LEU A 117 -2.46 -3.02 0.88
CA LEU A 117 -3.48 -2.84 1.91
C LEU A 117 -4.63 -3.86 1.83
N HIS A 118 -4.72 -4.64 0.78
CA HIS A 118 -5.72 -5.70 0.63
C HIS A 118 -5.58 -6.85 1.65
N HIS A 119 -4.50 -6.87 2.43
CA HIS A 119 -4.31 -7.84 3.52
C HIS A 119 -5.01 -7.46 4.83
N PHE A 120 -5.68 -6.30 4.89
CA PHE A 120 -6.22 -5.75 6.13
C PHE A 120 -7.72 -5.48 6.04
N THR A 121 -8.38 -5.71 7.17
CA THR A 121 -9.82 -5.50 7.31
C THR A 121 -10.19 -4.02 7.31
N LYS A 122 -11.45 -3.69 7.08
CA LYS A 122 -11.94 -2.30 7.14
C LYS A 122 -11.65 -1.66 8.51
N GLU A 123 -11.83 -2.42 9.59
CA GLU A 123 -11.58 -1.96 10.96
C GLU A 123 -10.12 -1.58 11.19
N GLU A 124 -9.18 -2.26 10.52
CA GLU A 124 -7.74 -1.95 10.56
C GLU A 124 -7.40 -0.78 9.64
N LYS A 125 -8.00 -0.73 8.44
CA LYS A 125 -7.73 0.30 7.44
C LYS A 125 -8.19 1.70 7.86
N VAL A 126 -9.37 1.86 8.47
CA VAL A 126 -9.92 3.18 8.83
C VAL A 126 -8.99 3.98 9.76
N PRO A 127 -8.44 3.41 10.86
CA PRO A 127 -7.43 4.12 11.68
C PRO A 127 -6.17 4.47 10.91
N LEU A 128 -5.68 3.58 10.01
CA LEU A 128 -4.52 3.85 9.16
C LEU A 128 -4.80 5.00 8.18
N TYR A 129 -5.95 4.98 7.51
CA TYR A 129 -6.34 6.05 6.59
C TYR A 129 -6.49 7.40 7.28
N ARG A 130 -6.99 7.42 8.51
CA ARG A 130 -7.03 8.65 9.33
C ARG A 130 -5.63 9.17 9.66
N LYS A 131 -4.69 8.27 9.94
CA LYS A 131 -3.28 8.60 10.17
C LYS A 131 -2.63 9.16 8.88
N VAL A 132 -2.90 8.54 7.72
CA VAL A 132 -2.49 9.04 6.40
C VAL A 132 -3.07 10.43 6.14
N TRP A 133 -4.36 10.61 6.38
CA TRP A 133 -5.03 11.91 6.25
C TRP A 133 -4.36 12.99 7.10
N GLN A 134 -3.99 12.68 8.36
CA GLN A 134 -3.28 13.61 9.23
C GLN A 134 -1.88 13.95 8.73
N ALA A 135 -1.19 13.00 8.13
CA ALA A 135 0.17 13.18 7.61
C ALA A 135 0.23 13.98 6.30
N LEU A 136 -0.85 14.00 5.53
CA LEU A 136 -0.96 14.80 4.30
C LEU A 136 -1.06 16.30 4.61
N THR A 137 -0.41 17.11 3.77
CA THR A 137 -0.58 18.58 3.76
C THR A 137 -1.99 18.95 3.30
N ALA A 138 -2.39 20.23 3.50
CA ALA A 138 -3.63 20.73 2.94
C ALA A 138 -3.63 20.62 1.41
N GLY A 139 -4.64 19.97 0.85
CA GLY A 139 -4.74 19.66 -0.59
C GLY A 139 -3.85 18.49 -1.04
N GLY A 140 -3.13 17.84 -0.11
CA GLY A 140 -2.43 16.60 -0.37
C GLY A 140 -3.39 15.44 -0.62
N TYR A 141 -2.92 14.34 -1.18
CA TYR A 141 -3.76 13.24 -1.58
C TYR A 141 -3.09 11.87 -1.41
N PHE A 142 -3.91 10.84 -1.33
CA PHE A 142 -3.51 9.45 -1.27
C PHE A 142 -3.87 8.74 -2.58
N ILE A 143 -2.90 8.05 -3.17
CA ILE A 143 -3.08 7.14 -4.29
C ILE A 143 -3.02 5.72 -3.74
N LEU A 144 -4.15 5.04 -3.78
CA LEU A 144 -4.28 3.63 -3.42
C LEU A 144 -4.51 2.83 -4.70
N THR A 145 -3.58 1.97 -5.07
CA THR A 145 -3.73 0.99 -6.15
C THR A 145 -3.69 -0.39 -5.52
N ASP A 146 -4.83 -1.07 -5.49
CA ASP A 146 -4.89 -2.29 -4.69
C ASP A 146 -5.91 -3.30 -5.24
N TYR A 147 -5.74 -4.56 -4.83
CA TYR A 147 -6.70 -5.62 -5.08
C TYR A 147 -8.02 -5.32 -4.35
N ILE A 148 -9.13 -5.42 -5.10
CA ILE A 148 -10.48 -5.21 -4.61
C ILE A 148 -11.32 -6.47 -4.78
N ALA A 149 -12.23 -6.73 -3.85
CA ALA A 149 -13.23 -7.78 -4.01
C ALA A 149 -14.24 -7.37 -5.10
N MET A 150 -14.55 -8.29 -6.00
CA MET A 150 -15.47 -8.04 -7.13
C MET A 150 -16.94 -8.09 -6.70
N ALA A 151 -17.23 -8.61 -5.50
CA ALA A 151 -18.58 -8.70 -4.93
C ALA A 151 -18.51 -8.73 -3.40
N GLU A 152 -19.62 -8.32 -2.74
CA GLU A 152 -19.73 -8.38 -1.27
C GLU A 152 -19.66 -9.82 -0.74
N GLU A 153 -20.11 -10.79 -1.51
CA GLU A 153 -20.02 -12.22 -1.16
C GLU A 153 -18.56 -12.71 -1.12
N GLU A 154 -17.72 -12.23 -2.04
CA GLU A 154 -16.30 -12.54 -2.06
C GLU A 154 -15.58 -11.91 -0.84
N GLU A 155 -15.82 -10.63 -0.59
CA GLU A 155 -15.30 -9.93 0.60
C GLU A 155 -15.69 -10.66 1.89
N ALA A 156 -16.98 -10.98 2.04
CA ALA A 156 -17.49 -11.67 3.22
C ALA A 156 -16.90 -13.09 3.38
N TYR A 157 -16.73 -13.83 2.29
CA TYR A 157 -16.13 -15.15 2.29
C TYR A 157 -14.65 -15.12 2.71
N LEU A 158 -13.85 -14.24 2.11
CA LEU A 158 -12.43 -14.11 2.43
C LEU A 158 -12.22 -13.66 3.89
N MET A 159 -13.04 -12.73 4.36
CA MET A 159 -13.04 -12.31 5.75
C MET A 159 -13.39 -13.46 6.72
N TYR A 160 -14.40 -14.27 6.37
CA TYR A 160 -14.77 -15.45 7.15
C TYR A 160 -13.63 -16.47 7.20
N GLU A 161 -13.01 -16.78 6.05
CA GLU A 161 -11.90 -17.72 5.97
C GLU A 161 -10.68 -17.25 6.78
N PHE A 162 -10.35 -15.96 6.73
CA PHE A 162 -9.27 -15.39 7.54
C PHE A 162 -9.51 -15.58 9.04
N LYS A 163 -10.73 -15.25 9.51
CA LYS A 163 -11.12 -15.45 10.92
C LYS A 163 -11.05 -16.91 11.33
N ARG A 164 -11.53 -17.82 10.45
CA ARG A 164 -11.47 -19.26 10.68
C ARG A 164 -10.04 -19.77 10.81
N LEU A 165 -9.16 -19.38 9.88
CA LEU A 165 -7.75 -19.77 9.89
C LEU A 165 -6.98 -19.22 11.11
N LYS A 166 -7.28 -17.99 11.53
CA LYS A 166 -6.73 -17.40 12.77
C LYS A 166 -7.14 -18.22 14.00
N ALA A 167 -8.41 -18.57 14.10
CA ALA A 167 -8.92 -19.35 15.23
C ALA A 167 -8.33 -20.77 15.27
N GLU A 168 -8.24 -21.46 14.14
CA GLU A 168 -7.62 -22.79 14.03
C GLU A 168 -6.12 -22.77 14.37
N GLY A 169 -5.43 -21.70 13.99
CA GLY A 169 -4.01 -21.50 14.28
C GLY A 169 -3.70 -21.00 15.69
N GLY A 170 -4.70 -20.65 16.49
CA GLY A 170 -4.51 -20.04 17.81
C GLY A 170 -3.78 -18.69 17.75
N ILE A 171 -3.98 -17.93 16.67
CA ILE A 171 -3.22 -16.72 16.37
C ILE A 171 -3.71 -15.55 17.23
N GLN A 172 -2.77 -14.82 17.84
CA GLN A 172 -3.04 -13.59 18.59
C GLN A 172 -3.21 -12.38 17.66
N ASP A 173 -4.08 -11.45 18.01
CA ASP A 173 -4.43 -10.29 17.16
C ASP A 173 -3.33 -9.26 16.97
N ASN A 174 -2.24 -9.33 17.71
CA ASN A 174 -1.11 -8.40 17.59
C ASN A 174 -0.08 -8.79 16.52
N GLN A 175 -0.31 -9.88 15.76
CA GLN A 175 0.60 -10.35 14.72
C GLN A 175 -0.04 -10.19 13.35
N LEU A 176 0.77 -9.72 12.37
CA LEU A 176 0.35 -9.57 10.98
C LEU A 176 0.66 -10.84 10.19
N TYR A 177 -0.35 -11.36 9.50
CA TYR A 177 -0.28 -12.56 8.68
C TYR A 177 -0.66 -12.24 7.24
N HIS A 178 0.00 -12.91 6.31
CA HIS A 178 -0.36 -12.81 4.90
C HIS A 178 -1.64 -13.61 4.64
N PHE A 179 -2.66 -12.89 4.26
CA PHE A 179 -3.94 -13.38 3.75
C PHE A 179 -4.69 -12.21 3.12
N ASP A 180 -5.37 -12.45 2.00
CA ASP A 180 -6.06 -11.38 1.29
C ASP A 180 -7.47 -11.19 1.87
N THR A 181 -7.75 -9.99 2.34
CA THR A 181 -9.05 -9.54 2.83
C THR A 181 -9.48 -8.25 2.11
N PRO A 182 -9.50 -8.28 0.75
CA PRO A 182 -9.85 -7.09 -0.01
C PRO A 182 -11.25 -6.62 0.33
N LEU A 183 -11.44 -5.30 0.30
CA LEU A 183 -12.76 -4.70 0.35
C LEU A 183 -13.32 -4.55 -1.07
N THR A 184 -14.63 -4.48 -1.20
CA THR A 184 -15.24 -3.98 -2.44
C THR A 184 -14.88 -2.51 -2.63
N ILE A 185 -14.97 -2.02 -3.88
CA ILE A 185 -14.73 -0.60 -4.19
C ILE A 185 -15.57 0.34 -3.32
N ASP A 186 -16.84 0.02 -3.11
CA ASP A 186 -17.76 0.84 -2.31
C ASP A 186 -17.35 0.87 -0.84
N HIS A 187 -16.94 -0.26 -0.27
CA HIS A 187 -16.46 -0.35 1.11
C HIS A 187 -15.10 0.34 1.28
N GLU A 188 -14.22 0.27 0.29
CA GLU A 188 -12.94 1.00 0.30
C GLU A 188 -13.15 2.52 0.28
N ILE A 189 -14.03 3.01 -0.61
CA ILE A 189 -14.43 4.42 -0.66
C ILE A 189 -15.06 4.87 0.65
N GLN A 190 -15.92 4.03 1.25
CA GLN A 190 -16.54 4.33 2.54
C GLN A 190 -15.48 4.43 3.66
N ALA A 191 -14.51 3.51 3.71
CA ALA A 191 -13.44 3.52 4.69
C ALA A 191 -12.57 4.80 4.60
N LEU A 192 -12.22 5.22 3.39
CA LEU A 192 -11.48 6.45 3.13
C LEU A 192 -12.28 7.71 3.54
N LYS A 193 -13.58 7.76 3.21
CA LYS A 193 -14.46 8.88 3.64
C LYS A 193 -14.61 8.94 5.16
N GLU A 194 -14.76 7.78 5.82
CA GLU A 194 -14.83 7.68 7.28
C GLU A 194 -13.54 8.17 7.96
N ALA A 195 -12.41 8.01 7.31
CA ALA A 195 -11.11 8.50 7.77
C ALA A 195 -10.95 10.04 7.67
N GLY A 196 -11.79 10.72 6.87
CA GLY A 196 -11.81 12.18 6.75
C GLY A 196 -11.47 12.75 5.37
N PHE A 197 -11.21 11.90 4.36
CA PHE A 197 -10.96 12.39 3.00
C PHE A 197 -12.18 13.07 2.40
N SER A 198 -11.97 14.27 1.83
CA SER A 198 -13.05 15.13 1.31
C SER A 198 -13.57 14.68 -0.06
N SER A 199 -12.68 14.13 -0.91
CA SER A 199 -12.99 13.51 -2.20
C SER A 199 -12.35 12.14 -2.27
N VAL A 200 -13.08 11.13 -2.73
CA VAL A 200 -12.60 9.77 -2.94
C VAL A 200 -13.16 9.27 -4.26
N GLU A 201 -12.28 9.05 -5.22
CA GLU A 201 -12.64 8.74 -6.60
C GLU A 201 -11.88 7.49 -7.10
N PRO A 202 -12.55 6.40 -7.49
CA PRO A 202 -11.94 5.35 -8.26
C PRO A 202 -11.64 5.92 -9.66
N ILE A 203 -10.38 5.83 -10.10
CA ILE A 203 -9.94 6.50 -11.34
C ILE A 203 -9.60 5.53 -12.45
N ARG A 204 -9.19 4.31 -12.12
CA ARG A 204 -8.91 3.28 -13.13
C ARG A 204 -8.91 1.88 -12.54
N GLU A 205 -9.35 0.89 -13.34
CA GLU A 205 -9.42 -0.51 -12.96
C GLU A 205 -8.68 -1.40 -13.96
N TRP A 206 -8.08 -2.51 -13.45
CA TRP A 206 -7.43 -3.57 -14.23
C TRP A 206 -7.85 -4.92 -13.64
N GLY A 207 -8.99 -5.45 -14.12
CA GLY A 207 -9.58 -6.65 -13.51
C GLY A 207 -9.99 -6.40 -12.06
N ALA A 208 -9.36 -7.08 -11.13
CA ALA A 208 -9.61 -6.95 -9.69
C ALA A 208 -8.68 -5.92 -8.99
N THR A 209 -7.85 -5.19 -9.72
CA THR A 209 -7.04 -4.09 -9.15
C THR A 209 -7.64 -2.74 -9.52
N CYS A 210 -7.80 -1.85 -8.55
CA CYS A 210 -8.32 -0.50 -8.74
C CYS A 210 -7.36 0.56 -8.19
N THR A 211 -7.19 1.66 -8.93
CA THR A 211 -6.55 2.87 -8.42
C THR A 211 -7.63 3.84 -7.94
N ILE A 212 -7.54 4.21 -6.66
CA ILE A 212 -8.40 5.19 -5.99
C ILE A 212 -7.55 6.40 -5.62
N LYS A 213 -8.06 7.60 -5.89
CA LYS A 213 -7.48 8.85 -5.39
C LYS A 213 -8.36 9.43 -4.29
N ALA A 214 -7.77 9.67 -3.12
CA ALA A 214 -8.44 10.28 -1.98
C ALA A 214 -7.75 11.61 -1.62
N THR A 215 -8.48 12.71 -1.60
CA THR A 215 -7.95 14.07 -1.34
C THR A 215 -8.32 14.54 0.07
N LYS A 216 -7.32 15.11 0.77
CA LYS A 216 -7.50 15.71 2.11
C LYS A 216 -8.36 16.97 2.08
#